data_68d46c9c923faa278370f0cb1eaa7635
#
_entry.id   68d46c9c923faa278370f0cb1eaa7635
#
_cell.length_a   1.000
_cell.length_b   1.000
_cell.length_c   1.000
_cell.angle_alpha   90.00
_cell.angle_beta   90.00
_cell.angle_gamma   90.00
#
_symmetry.space_group_name_H-M   'P 1'
#
loop_
_entity.id
_entity.type
_entity.pdbx_description
1 polymer ?
#
loop_
_entity_poly.entity_id
_entity_poly.type
_entity_poly.pdbx_seq_one_letter_code
_entity_poly.pdbx_strand_id
1 'polypeptide(L)'
;MFNSLRGMVSGKSAENLYLLSGEIEWEIAMPASDLAELKINTDCRIFTWLYHREDQMKLYGFSGEAQRNIFLEMIKVEGIGPKGALKILGGISGDDLVKALEESDVARLETVPGLGKKTAAKMILSLKGKLVQAPSGGIKTVYTDLAEALTAMGYERRAASEALAKADAAVLKEMPPAEREKLLFKEAIVYLSGG
;
A
#
# COMPACT_ATOMS: atom_id res chain seq x y z
N MET A 1 11.08 7.93 -13.20
CA MET A 1 10.66 6.66 -12.54
C MET A 1 9.14 6.61 -12.57
N PHE A 2 8.53 5.46 -12.86
CA PHE A 2 7.08 5.33 -12.94
C PHE A 2 6.52 5.08 -11.54
N ASN A 3 5.65 5.96 -11.04
CA ASN A 3 5.02 5.80 -9.73
C ASN A 3 3.79 4.88 -9.79
N SER A 4 2.99 5.04 -10.83
CA SER A 4 1.82 4.21 -11.09
C SER A 4 1.45 4.25 -12.57
N LEU A 5 0.76 3.21 -13.03
CA LEU A 5 0.14 3.14 -14.34
C LEU A 5 -1.37 3.00 -14.17
N ARG A 6 -2.13 3.66 -15.03
CA ARG A 6 -3.58 3.49 -15.13
C ARG A 6 -3.94 2.98 -16.52
N GLY A 7 -4.77 1.98 -16.57
CA GLY A 7 -5.22 1.39 -17.83
C GLY A 7 -6.23 0.28 -17.62
N MET A 8 -6.60 -0.35 -18.70
CA MET A 8 -7.53 -1.48 -18.73
C MET A 8 -6.75 -2.79 -18.57
N VAL A 9 -7.25 -3.68 -17.73
CA VAL A 9 -6.75 -5.05 -17.63
C VAL A 9 -7.07 -5.81 -18.91
N SER A 10 -6.10 -6.01 -19.79
CA SER A 10 -6.25 -6.76 -21.04
C SER A 10 -6.14 -8.27 -20.83
N GLY A 11 -5.36 -8.69 -19.82
CA GLY A 11 -5.16 -10.08 -19.48
C GLY A 11 -4.41 -10.27 -18.18
N LYS A 12 -4.30 -11.51 -17.73
CA LYS A 12 -3.48 -11.89 -16.59
C LYS A 12 -3.00 -13.33 -16.69
N SER A 13 -1.83 -13.60 -16.13
CA SER A 13 -1.27 -14.94 -15.93
C SER A 13 -1.20 -15.26 -14.43
N ALA A 14 -0.54 -16.34 -14.05
CA ALA A 14 -0.34 -16.70 -12.64
C ALA A 14 0.56 -15.71 -11.87
N GLU A 15 1.45 -14.99 -12.56
CA GLU A 15 2.46 -14.12 -11.95
C GLU A 15 2.42 -12.68 -12.49
N ASN A 16 1.73 -12.43 -13.61
CA ASN A 16 1.77 -11.15 -14.32
C ASN A 16 0.37 -10.63 -14.66
N LEU A 17 0.22 -9.32 -14.56
CA LEU A 17 -0.86 -8.54 -15.11
C LEU A 17 -0.45 -8.00 -16.48
N TYR A 18 -1.35 -8.01 -17.45
CA TYR A 18 -1.24 -7.27 -18.71
C TYR A 18 -2.17 -6.07 -18.63
N LEU A 19 -1.58 -4.86 -18.66
CA LEU A 19 -2.28 -3.60 -18.50
C LEU A 19 -2.13 -2.75 -19.77
N LEU A 20 -3.23 -2.52 -20.46
CA LEU A 20 -3.27 -1.65 -21.62
C LEU A 20 -3.46 -0.19 -21.17
N SER A 21 -2.42 0.62 -21.36
CA SER A 21 -2.41 2.06 -21.06
C SER A 21 -2.12 2.85 -22.34
N GLY A 22 -3.14 3.46 -22.90
CA GLY A 22 -3.08 3.99 -24.26
C GLY A 22 -2.90 2.86 -25.27
N GLU A 23 -1.85 2.94 -26.09
CA GLU A 23 -1.51 1.91 -27.10
C GLU A 23 -0.42 0.94 -26.61
N ILE A 24 0.04 1.09 -25.35
CA ILE A 24 1.10 0.25 -24.78
C ILE A 24 0.50 -0.76 -23.82
N GLU A 25 0.80 -2.03 -24.06
CA GLU A 25 0.49 -3.10 -23.12
C GLU A 25 1.70 -3.38 -22.24
N TRP A 26 1.50 -3.24 -20.93
CA TRP A 26 2.54 -3.42 -19.91
C TRP A 26 2.42 -4.80 -19.28
N GLU A 27 3.50 -5.56 -19.27
CA GLU A 27 3.61 -6.76 -18.46
C GLU A 27 4.14 -6.39 -17.08
N ILE A 28 3.35 -6.66 -16.03
CA ILE A 28 3.61 -6.23 -14.66
C ILE A 28 3.56 -7.44 -13.74
N ALA A 29 4.68 -7.78 -13.09
CA ALA A 29 4.71 -8.84 -12.09
C ALA A 29 4.01 -8.38 -10.80
N MET A 30 3.06 -9.16 -10.30
CA MET A 30 2.23 -8.80 -9.14
C MET A 30 2.08 -9.95 -8.15
N PRO A 31 1.76 -9.64 -6.86
CA PRO A 31 1.36 -10.67 -5.92
C PRO A 31 0.14 -11.46 -6.42
N ALA A 32 0.11 -12.77 -6.17
CA ALA A 32 -0.99 -13.63 -6.62
C ALA A 32 -2.34 -13.21 -6.01
N SER A 33 -2.34 -12.71 -4.77
CA SER A 33 -3.53 -12.14 -4.11
C SER A 33 -4.14 -10.99 -4.91
N ASP A 34 -3.30 -10.03 -5.36
CA ASP A 34 -3.74 -8.87 -6.13
C ASP A 34 -4.29 -9.30 -7.50
N LEU A 35 -3.59 -10.23 -8.17
CA LEU A 35 -4.04 -10.77 -9.45
C LEU A 35 -5.41 -11.48 -9.35
N ALA A 36 -5.70 -12.12 -8.22
CA ALA A 36 -6.99 -12.79 -8.00
C ALA A 36 -8.16 -11.80 -7.98
N GLU A 37 -7.97 -10.61 -7.42
CA GLU A 37 -9.00 -9.58 -7.28
C GLU A 37 -9.26 -8.80 -8.56
N LEU A 38 -8.26 -8.66 -9.44
CA LEU A 38 -8.37 -7.91 -10.68
C LEU A 38 -9.25 -8.65 -11.70
N LYS A 39 -10.13 -7.90 -12.37
CA LYS A 39 -11.03 -8.44 -13.41
C LYS A 39 -10.57 -7.96 -14.79
N ILE A 40 -10.60 -8.86 -15.79
CA ILE A 40 -10.30 -8.52 -17.18
C ILE A 40 -11.37 -7.53 -17.69
N ASN A 41 -10.97 -6.62 -18.57
CA ASN A 41 -11.78 -5.53 -19.14
C ASN A 41 -12.26 -4.51 -18.10
N THR A 42 -11.57 -4.35 -16.99
CA THR A 42 -11.82 -3.27 -16.02
C THR A 42 -10.66 -2.29 -15.97
N ASP A 43 -10.95 -1.00 -15.78
CA ASP A 43 -9.92 0.01 -15.52
C ASP A 43 -9.41 -0.11 -14.10
N CYS A 44 -8.08 -0.03 -13.97
CA CYS A 44 -7.44 -0.01 -12.66
C CYS A 44 -6.22 0.92 -12.66
N ARG A 45 -5.77 1.26 -11.46
CA ARG A 45 -4.50 1.94 -11.20
C ARG A 45 -3.59 1.00 -10.44
N ILE A 46 -2.42 0.76 -10.98
CA ILE A 46 -1.39 -0.11 -10.40
C ILE A 46 -0.21 0.75 -9.95
N PHE A 47 0.17 0.67 -8.69
CA PHE A 47 1.38 1.29 -8.17
C PHE A 47 2.57 0.45 -8.60
N THR A 48 3.62 1.08 -9.11
CA THR A 48 4.70 0.36 -9.78
C THR A 48 6.06 0.61 -9.15
N TRP A 49 6.95 -0.35 -9.32
CA TRP A 49 8.37 -0.24 -9.09
C TRP A 49 9.13 -0.88 -10.23
N LEU A 50 10.04 -0.11 -10.83
CA LEU A 50 10.87 -0.57 -11.94
C LEU A 50 12.18 -1.15 -11.39
N TYR A 51 12.41 -2.43 -11.65
CA TYR A 51 13.70 -3.07 -11.49
C TYR A 51 14.47 -2.96 -12.79
N HIS A 52 15.64 -2.33 -12.73
CA HIS A 52 16.50 -2.16 -13.89
C HIS A 52 17.94 -2.53 -13.52
N ARG A 53 18.51 -3.42 -14.31
CA ARG A 53 19.93 -3.79 -14.32
C ARG A 53 20.42 -3.85 -15.76
N GLU A 54 21.71 -4.07 -15.97
CA GLU A 54 22.32 -4.14 -17.30
C GLU A 54 21.68 -5.20 -18.20
N ASP A 55 21.28 -6.33 -17.61
CA ASP A 55 20.76 -7.52 -18.29
C ASP A 55 19.23 -7.66 -18.21
N GLN A 56 18.56 -6.87 -17.39
CA GLN A 56 17.13 -7.07 -17.12
C GLN A 56 16.40 -5.78 -16.77
N MET A 57 15.22 -5.61 -17.37
CA MET A 57 14.23 -4.62 -16.96
C MET A 57 12.92 -5.33 -16.65
N LYS A 58 12.39 -5.13 -15.44
CA LYS A 58 11.13 -5.74 -15.00
C LYS A 58 10.28 -4.77 -14.20
N LEU A 59 9.00 -4.72 -14.52
CA LEU A 59 8.05 -3.89 -13.79
C LEU A 59 7.32 -4.74 -12.75
N TYR A 60 7.31 -4.28 -11.52
CA TYR A 60 6.57 -4.85 -10.41
C TYR A 60 5.39 -3.95 -10.07
N GLY A 61 4.23 -4.54 -9.77
CA GLY A 61 3.00 -3.81 -9.52
C GLY A 61 2.28 -4.26 -8.26
N PHE A 62 1.48 -3.35 -7.72
CA PHE A 62 0.74 -3.51 -6.46
C PHE A 62 -0.60 -2.78 -6.57
N SER A 63 -1.63 -3.36 -6.01
CA SER A 63 -2.97 -2.75 -5.97
C SER A 63 -3.01 -1.51 -5.07
N GLY A 64 -2.08 -1.41 -4.09
CA GLY A 64 -2.00 -0.30 -3.15
C GLY A 64 -0.57 0.21 -2.95
N GLU A 65 -0.44 1.51 -2.66
CA GLU A 65 0.85 2.13 -2.37
C GLU A 65 1.49 1.59 -1.08
N ALA A 66 0.67 1.30 -0.08
CA ALA A 66 1.11 0.71 1.18
C ALA A 66 1.82 -0.64 0.95
N GLN A 67 1.22 -1.49 0.12
CA GLN A 67 1.80 -2.79 -0.22
C GLN A 67 3.11 -2.64 -1.01
N ARG A 68 3.19 -1.67 -1.94
CA ARG A 68 4.45 -1.33 -2.62
C ARG A 68 5.52 -0.90 -1.62
N ASN A 69 5.17 -0.08 -0.63
CA ASN A 69 6.12 0.38 0.38
C ASN A 69 6.62 -0.78 1.25
N ILE A 70 5.74 -1.71 1.64
CA ILE A 70 6.14 -2.95 2.33
C ILE A 70 7.11 -3.75 1.45
N PHE A 71 6.80 -3.93 0.18
CA PHE A 71 7.69 -4.61 -0.77
C PHE A 71 9.08 -3.95 -0.83
N LEU A 72 9.14 -2.62 -0.92
CA LEU A 72 10.39 -1.88 -0.99
C LEU A 72 11.25 -2.04 0.28
N GLU A 73 10.63 -2.15 1.44
CA GLU A 73 11.35 -2.45 2.68
C GLU A 73 11.81 -3.91 2.72
N MET A 74 10.98 -4.85 2.25
CA MET A 74 11.33 -6.27 2.22
C MET A 74 12.55 -6.57 1.35
N ILE A 75 12.67 -5.95 0.18
CA ILE A 75 13.82 -6.19 -0.73
C ILE A 75 15.14 -5.63 -0.21
N LYS A 76 15.13 -4.84 0.87
CA LYS A 76 16.35 -4.41 1.58
C LYS A 76 16.86 -5.48 2.55
N VAL A 77 16.04 -6.48 2.86
CA VAL A 77 16.40 -7.57 3.76
C VAL A 77 17.29 -8.58 3.03
N GLU A 78 18.44 -8.90 3.60
CA GLU A 78 19.35 -9.89 3.02
C GLU A 78 18.67 -11.25 2.82
N GLY A 79 18.71 -11.74 1.59
CA GLY A 79 18.09 -13.02 1.18
C GLY A 79 16.65 -12.88 0.67
N ILE A 80 16.09 -11.68 0.63
CA ILE A 80 14.78 -11.42 0.02
C ILE A 80 14.96 -10.57 -1.23
N GLY A 81 14.90 -11.24 -2.39
CA GLY A 81 14.86 -10.53 -3.68
C GLY A 81 13.42 -10.18 -4.10
N PRO A 82 13.27 -9.40 -5.19
CA PRO A 82 11.95 -8.95 -5.65
C PRO A 82 10.94 -10.09 -5.88
N LYS A 83 11.37 -11.20 -6.49
CA LYS A 83 10.50 -12.36 -6.72
C LYS A 83 10.07 -13.03 -5.40
N GLY A 84 10.97 -13.11 -4.42
CA GLY A 84 10.68 -13.63 -3.09
C GLY A 84 9.69 -12.74 -2.34
N ALA A 85 9.88 -11.43 -2.40
CA ALA A 85 8.99 -10.46 -1.78
C ALA A 85 7.57 -10.51 -2.36
N LEU A 86 7.40 -10.64 -3.69
CA LEU A 86 6.08 -10.86 -4.30
C LEU A 86 5.40 -12.13 -3.80
N LYS A 87 6.17 -13.23 -3.70
CA LYS A 87 5.65 -14.52 -3.22
C LYS A 87 5.17 -14.43 -1.78
N ILE A 88 5.90 -13.71 -0.94
CA ILE A 88 5.50 -13.47 0.46
C ILE A 88 4.21 -12.64 0.51
N LEU A 89 4.14 -11.53 -0.22
CA LEU A 89 2.95 -10.67 -0.29
C LEU A 89 1.73 -11.37 -0.90
N GLY A 90 1.93 -12.37 -1.75
CA GLY A 90 0.86 -13.22 -2.26
C GLY A 90 0.36 -14.27 -1.27
N GLY A 91 1.12 -14.55 -0.20
CA GLY A 91 0.80 -15.58 0.80
C GLY A 91 0.34 -15.02 2.15
N ILE A 92 0.50 -13.72 2.39
CA ILE A 92 0.07 -13.06 3.64
C ILE A 92 -0.41 -11.64 3.33
N SER A 93 -1.47 -11.19 4.00
CA SER A 93 -1.91 -9.80 3.86
C SER A 93 -0.88 -8.83 4.46
N GLY A 94 -0.83 -7.59 3.95
CA GLY A 94 0.08 -6.57 4.47
C GLY A 94 -0.10 -6.34 5.97
N ASP A 95 -1.34 -6.32 6.45
CA ASP A 95 -1.68 -6.10 7.87
C ASP A 95 -1.23 -7.27 8.75
N ASP A 96 -1.48 -8.50 8.30
CA ASP A 96 -1.05 -9.70 9.01
C ASP A 96 0.47 -9.83 9.06
N LEU A 97 1.14 -9.42 7.97
CA LEU A 97 2.61 -9.37 7.93
C LEU A 97 3.16 -8.37 8.95
N VAL A 98 2.63 -7.14 8.96
CA VAL A 98 3.04 -6.11 9.92
C VAL A 98 2.81 -6.59 11.34
N LYS A 99 1.63 -7.16 11.64
CA LYS A 99 1.30 -7.71 12.96
C LYS A 99 2.27 -8.81 13.38
N ALA A 100 2.56 -9.76 12.50
CA ALA A 100 3.49 -10.86 12.80
C ALA A 100 4.93 -10.35 13.06
N LEU A 101 5.36 -9.29 12.36
CA LEU A 101 6.65 -8.65 12.57
C LEU A 101 6.72 -7.91 13.92
N GLU A 102 5.68 -7.16 14.29
CA GLU A 102 5.61 -6.43 15.56
C GLU A 102 5.57 -7.38 16.76
N GLU A 103 4.78 -8.46 16.65
CA GLU A 103 4.68 -9.51 17.66
C GLU A 103 5.91 -10.45 17.70
N SER A 104 6.83 -10.31 16.71
CA SER A 104 7.97 -11.21 16.52
C SER A 104 7.56 -12.68 16.37
N ASP A 105 6.41 -12.92 15.72
CA ASP A 105 5.83 -14.24 15.51
C ASP A 105 6.50 -14.97 14.34
N VAL A 106 7.64 -15.59 14.62
CA VAL A 106 8.41 -16.39 13.65
C VAL A 106 7.57 -17.54 13.11
N ALA A 107 6.76 -18.19 13.96
CA ALA A 107 5.97 -19.36 13.57
C ALA A 107 4.93 -19.00 12.52
N ARG A 108 4.25 -17.87 12.68
CA ARG A 108 3.30 -17.34 11.70
C ARG A 108 3.98 -16.98 10.37
N LEU A 109 5.15 -16.35 10.43
CA LEU A 109 5.91 -16.00 9.22
C LEU A 109 6.39 -17.25 8.47
N GLU A 110 6.76 -18.32 9.18
CA GLU A 110 7.18 -19.58 8.56
C GLU A 110 6.05 -20.29 7.78
N THR A 111 4.78 -20.01 8.07
CA THR A 111 3.66 -20.55 7.29
C THR A 111 3.55 -19.94 5.89
N VAL A 112 4.22 -18.80 5.66
CA VAL A 112 4.17 -18.10 4.37
C VAL A 112 5.07 -18.78 3.35
N PRO A 113 4.56 -19.16 2.17
CA PRO A 113 5.34 -19.86 1.16
C PRO A 113 6.57 -19.06 0.73
N GLY A 114 7.75 -19.66 0.87
CA GLY A 114 9.02 -19.04 0.50
C GLY A 114 9.72 -18.27 1.63
N LEU A 115 9.15 -18.29 2.84
CA LEU A 115 9.74 -17.67 4.02
C LEU A 115 10.20 -18.74 5.03
N GLY A 116 11.49 -19.06 5.02
CA GLY A 116 12.06 -19.98 5.99
C GLY A 116 12.47 -19.30 7.30
N LYS A 117 12.70 -20.06 8.36
CA LYS A 117 13.02 -19.62 9.73
C LYS A 117 14.11 -18.54 9.79
N LYS A 118 15.23 -18.74 9.08
CA LYS A 118 16.35 -17.77 9.07
C LYS A 118 15.93 -16.44 8.44
N THR A 119 15.16 -16.48 7.36
CA THR A 119 14.69 -15.28 6.65
C THR A 119 13.62 -14.57 7.46
N ALA A 120 12.70 -15.29 8.10
CA ALA A 120 11.71 -14.73 9.02
C ALA A 120 12.37 -13.98 10.19
N ALA A 121 13.37 -14.58 10.82
CA ALA A 121 14.14 -13.91 11.89
C ALA A 121 14.87 -12.64 11.40
N LYS A 122 15.49 -12.68 10.21
CA LYS A 122 16.12 -11.49 9.60
C LYS A 122 15.10 -10.41 9.28
N MET A 123 13.91 -10.79 8.77
CA MET A 123 12.81 -9.84 8.52
C MET A 123 12.39 -9.12 9.79
N ILE A 124 12.16 -9.86 10.88
CA ILE A 124 11.78 -9.27 12.17
C ILE A 124 12.85 -8.26 12.61
N LEU A 125 14.13 -8.66 12.64
CA LEU A 125 15.22 -7.77 13.03
C LEU A 125 15.34 -6.51 12.18
N SER A 126 15.07 -6.62 10.89
CA SER A 126 15.24 -5.52 9.93
C SER A 126 14.04 -4.61 9.81
N LEU A 127 12.81 -5.14 9.98
CA LEU A 127 11.57 -4.46 9.62
C LEU A 127 10.68 -4.11 10.81
N LYS A 128 10.87 -4.73 11.98
CA LYS A 128 10.12 -4.40 13.20
C LYS A 128 10.24 -2.91 13.52
N GLY A 129 9.11 -2.25 13.73
CA GLY A 129 9.03 -0.81 13.97
C GLY A 129 9.24 0.08 12.73
N LYS A 130 9.57 -0.50 11.57
CA LYS A 130 9.79 0.27 10.33
C LYS A 130 8.60 0.24 9.39
N LEU A 131 7.82 -0.85 9.41
CA LEU A 131 6.58 -0.95 8.66
C LEU A 131 5.48 -0.29 9.50
N VAL A 132 5.43 1.02 9.45
CA VAL A 132 4.27 1.73 10.00
C VAL A 132 3.07 1.30 9.16
N GLN A 133 2.05 0.77 9.82
CA GLN A 133 0.75 0.54 9.17
C GLN A 133 0.32 1.86 8.53
N ALA A 134 0.46 1.93 7.23
CA ALA A 134 -0.41 2.79 6.50
C ALA A 134 -1.81 2.17 6.68
N PRO A 135 -2.82 2.91 7.16
CA PRO A 135 -4.14 2.36 7.39
C PRO A 135 -4.59 1.62 6.14
N SER A 136 -4.91 0.34 6.32
CA SER A 136 -5.38 -0.56 5.28
C SER A 136 -6.70 -0.05 4.75
N GLY A 137 -6.74 0.13 3.46
CA GLY A 137 -7.99 0.36 2.75
C GLY A 137 -8.35 1.82 2.56
N GLY A 138 -8.15 2.27 1.34
CA GLY A 138 -8.89 3.37 0.73
C GLY A 138 -8.56 4.75 1.27
N ILE A 139 -8.01 5.57 0.39
CA ILE A 139 -7.87 7.02 0.61
C ILE A 139 -6.74 7.37 1.61
N LYS A 140 -5.51 6.94 1.33
CA LYS A 140 -4.38 7.76 1.73
C LYS A 140 -4.36 8.91 0.75
N THR A 141 -4.73 10.16 1.22
CA THR A 141 -3.86 11.19 0.86
C THR A 141 -4.24 12.60 1.14
N VAL A 142 -5.47 12.98 1.02
CA VAL A 142 -5.88 14.36 1.31
C VAL A 142 -5.80 14.63 2.81
N TYR A 143 -5.79 13.60 3.66
CA TYR A 143 -5.90 13.75 5.11
C TYR A 143 -4.60 13.62 5.89
N THR A 144 -3.51 13.15 5.27
CA THR A 144 -2.22 13.08 5.97
C THR A 144 -1.72 14.49 6.27
N ASP A 145 -1.79 15.39 5.30
CA ASP A 145 -1.38 16.78 5.46
C ASP A 145 -2.33 17.50 6.43
N LEU A 146 -3.63 17.21 6.38
CA LEU A 146 -4.63 17.75 7.31
C LEU A 146 -4.44 17.24 8.73
N ALA A 147 -4.12 15.93 8.91
CA ALA A 147 -3.83 15.36 10.21
C ALA A 147 -2.53 15.92 10.81
N GLU A 148 -1.52 16.17 9.99
CA GLU A 148 -0.28 16.83 10.41
C GLU A 148 -0.54 18.29 10.80
N ALA A 149 -1.35 19.01 10.05
CA ALA A 149 -1.76 20.37 10.38
C ALA A 149 -2.52 20.44 11.72
N LEU A 150 -3.48 19.54 11.95
CA LEU A 150 -4.20 19.43 13.22
C LEU A 150 -3.27 19.06 14.38
N THR A 151 -2.31 18.18 14.14
CA THR A 151 -1.31 17.81 15.16
C THR A 151 -0.39 19.00 15.49
N ALA A 152 0.00 19.78 14.50
CA ALA A 152 0.77 21.03 14.69
C ALA A 152 -0.03 22.08 15.47
N MET A 153 -1.37 22.05 15.41
CA MET A 153 -2.26 22.87 16.22
C MET A 153 -2.45 22.38 17.67
N GLY A 154 -1.81 21.24 18.03
CA GLY A 154 -1.82 20.72 19.40
C GLY A 154 -2.83 19.59 19.65
N TYR A 155 -3.54 19.11 18.64
CA TYR A 155 -4.44 17.95 18.80
C TYR A 155 -3.67 16.63 18.77
N GLU A 156 -4.14 15.66 19.54
CA GLU A 156 -3.56 14.32 19.51
C GLU A 156 -3.75 13.68 18.12
N ARG A 157 -2.69 13.08 17.56
CA ARG A 157 -2.69 12.51 16.20
C ARG A 157 -3.81 11.51 15.94
N ARG A 158 -4.14 10.71 16.96
CA ARG A 158 -5.24 9.74 16.88
C ARG A 158 -6.59 10.44 16.79
N ALA A 159 -6.84 11.42 17.65
CA ALA A 159 -8.06 12.21 17.65
C ALA A 159 -8.25 12.99 16.34
N ALA A 160 -7.17 13.58 15.80
CA ALA A 160 -7.17 14.25 14.51
C ALA A 160 -7.56 13.30 13.37
N SER A 161 -7.02 12.08 13.34
CA SER A 161 -7.35 11.08 12.32
C SER A 161 -8.79 10.59 12.42
N GLU A 162 -9.30 10.36 13.62
CA GLU A 162 -10.70 9.98 13.86
C GLU A 162 -11.68 11.08 13.46
N ALA A 163 -11.36 12.33 13.77
CA ALA A 163 -12.19 13.51 13.39
C ALA A 163 -12.25 13.68 11.87
N LEU A 164 -11.13 13.54 11.17
CA LEU A 164 -11.08 13.59 9.70
C LEU A 164 -11.88 12.46 9.05
N ALA A 165 -11.82 11.26 9.59
CA ALA A 165 -12.61 10.12 9.10
C ALA A 165 -14.12 10.35 9.27
N LYS A 166 -14.56 10.95 10.39
CA LYS A 166 -15.95 11.35 10.62
C LYS A 166 -16.39 12.47 9.69
N ALA A 167 -15.54 13.50 9.49
CA ALA A 167 -15.79 14.59 8.58
C ALA A 167 -15.94 14.11 7.13
N ASP A 168 -15.13 13.14 6.70
CA ASP A 168 -15.21 12.57 5.34
C ASP A 168 -16.54 11.84 5.08
N ALA A 169 -17.08 11.18 6.08
CA ALA A 169 -18.38 10.53 5.98
C ALA A 169 -19.54 11.53 5.81
N ALA A 170 -19.36 12.77 6.29
CA ALA A 170 -20.36 13.83 6.25
C ALA A 170 -20.27 14.72 5.00
N VAL A 171 -19.13 14.73 4.29
CA VAL A 171 -18.87 15.59 3.13
C VAL A 171 -19.20 14.91 1.82
N LEU A 172 -19.95 15.58 0.94
CA LEU A 172 -20.35 15.09 -0.39
C LEU A 172 -19.13 14.81 -1.27
N LYS A 173 -19.10 13.60 -1.88
CA LYS A 173 -17.98 13.11 -2.70
C LYS A 173 -17.82 13.83 -4.05
N GLU A 174 -18.78 14.62 -4.47
CA GLU A 174 -18.84 15.28 -5.78
C GLU A 174 -18.24 16.69 -5.82
N MET A 175 -17.61 17.14 -4.72
CA MET A 175 -17.02 18.49 -4.63
C MET A 175 -15.61 18.54 -5.26
N PRO A 176 -15.18 19.72 -5.80
CA PRO A 176 -13.81 19.94 -6.24
C PRO A 176 -12.81 19.68 -5.11
N PRO A 177 -11.63 19.06 -5.38
CA PRO A 177 -10.69 18.63 -4.33
C PRO A 177 -10.29 19.73 -3.34
N ALA A 178 -10.03 20.94 -3.82
CA ALA A 178 -9.61 22.07 -2.96
C ALA A 178 -10.72 22.59 -2.02
N GLU A 179 -11.97 22.54 -2.45
CA GLU A 179 -13.11 22.92 -1.61
C GLU A 179 -13.41 21.85 -0.58
N ARG A 180 -13.30 20.58 -1.00
CA ARG A 180 -13.47 19.42 -0.12
C ARG A 180 -12.45 19.41 1.01
N GLU A 181 -11.19 19.70 0.71
CA GLU A 181 -10.11 19.76 1.70
C GLU A 181 -10.40 20.82 2.79
N LYS A 182 -10.81 22.03 2.39
CA LYS A 182 -11.18 23.11 3.33
C LYS A 182 -12.37 22.74 4.22
N LEU A 183 -13.37 22.07 3.62
CA LEU A 183 -14.56 21.67 4.38
C LEU A 183 -14.24 20.56 5.37
N LEU A 184 -13.44 19.57 4.96
CA LEU A 184 -12.98 18.50 5.84
C LEU A 184 -12.18 19.01 7.03
N PHE A 185 -11.28 19.94 6.78
CA PHE A 185 -10.49 20.55 7.84
C PHE A 185 -11.37 21.30 8.84
N LYS A 186 -12.33 22.09 8.36
CA LYS A 186 -13.30 22.80 9.18
C LYS A 186 -14.14 21.86 10.03
N GLU A 187 -14.73 20.82 9.42
CA GLU A 187 -15.56 19.84 10.13
C GLU A 187 -14.74 19.05 11.17
N ALA A 188 -13.50 18.68 10.84
CA ALA A 188 -12.63 18.00 11.79
C ALA A 188 -12.33 18.88 13.03
N ILE A 189 -12.11 20.17 12.84
CA ILE A 189 -11.93 21.11 13.97
C ILE A 189 -13.19 21.18 14.83
N VAL A 190 -14.38 21.23 14.23
CA VAL A 190 -15.64 21.25 14.97
C VAL A 190 -15.77 19.98 15.82
N TYR A 191 -15.45 18.81 15.27
CA TYR A 191 -15.45 17.56 16.05
C TYR A 191 -14.42 17.54 17.18
N LEU A 192 -13.26 18.15 16.98
CA LEU A 192 -12.18 18.18 17.99
C LEU A 192 -12.42 19.22 19.08
N SER A 193 -13.16 20.29 18.78
CA SER A 193 -13.49 21.35 19.74
C SER A 193 -14.72 21.05 20.61
N GLY A 194 -15.36 19.88 20.42
CA GLY A 194 -16.47 19.46 21.26
C GLY A 194 -17.79 20.13 20.90
N GLY A 195 -18.08 20.28 19.58
CA GLY A 195 -19.32 20.85 19.07
C GLY A 195 -20.57 20.17 19.57
#